data_b193492dbd8e821125d93b8f1ff3afaa
#
_entry.id   b193492dbd8e821125d93b8f1ff3afaa
#
_cell.length_a   1.000
_cell.length_b   1.000
_cell.length_c   1.000
_cell.angle_alpha   90.00
_cell.angle_beta   90.00
_cell.angle_gamma   90.00
#
_symmetry.space_group_name_H-M   'P 1'
#
loop_
_entity.id
_entity.type
_entity.pdbx_description
1 polymer ?
#
loop_
_entity_poly.entity_id
_entity_poly.type
_entity_poly.pdbx_seq_one_letter_code
_entity_poly.pdbx_strand_id
1 'polypeptide(L)'
;MDVNKNILALDGKTAVVTGAASGIGFASAKTLAEFGAEVFLLDINEDAGEKAAAEISQSGCKAHFLKCDITSGQSCQKVVEEIQKRSGHIDILHNNAGIIIRKNVVELEENEWDKSIDVCLKGAYLLSKYVIPVMAAGGGGSIINTGSGWGLKGGDNAAAYCAAKGGVVNLTRAMAIDHGPQNIRVNCVCPGDIDTPMLRSEARQLGIPEDEMIKSSAVTRPLLKVGTPLDIAYAVLFLASEMSSYVTGSVLVADGGGLA
;
A
#
# COMPACT_ATOMS: atom_id res chain seq x y z
N MET A 1 -2.96 32.27 -12.72
CA MET A 1 -3.14 30.82 -12.53
C MET A 1 -4.17 30.64 -11.43
N ASP A 2 -5.28 30.03 -11.75
CA ASP A 2 -6.29 29.74 -10.72
C ASP A 2 -5.95 28.42 -10.00
N VAL A 3 -6.05 28.44 -8.67
CA VAL A 3 -5.82 27.24 -7.85
C VAL A 3 -7.07 26.36 -7.92
N ASN A 4 -6.91 25.15 -8.40
CA ASN A 4 -7.99 24.16 -8.36
C ASN A 4 -8.23 23.70 -6.91
N LYS A 5 -9.34 24.11 -6.30
CA LYS A 5 -9.69 23.73 -4.92
C LYS A 5 -10.13 22.27 -4.78
N ASN A 6 -10.49 21.62 -5.87
CA ASN A 6 -10.93 20.22 -5.91
C ASN A 6 -9.82 19.26 -6.39
N ILE A 7 -8.55 19.68 -6.27
CA ILE A 7 -7.40 18.94 -6.80
C ILE A 7 -7.21 17.55 -6.17
N LEU A 8 -7.83 17.28 -5.02
CA LEU A 8 -7.84 15.97 -4.36
C LEU A 8 -9.04 15.10 -4.76
N ALA A 9 -10.03 15.64 -5.49
CA ALA A 9 -11.20 14.89 -5.89
C ALA A 9 -10.84 13.75 -6.86
N LEU A 10 -11.44 12.60 -6.64
CA LEU A 10 -11.22 11.37 -7.41
C LEU A 10 -12.50 10.89 -8.10
N ASP A 11 -13.46 11.80 -8.35
CA ASP A 11 -14.71 11.49 -9.02
C ASP A 11 -14.46 10.83 -10.38
N GLY A 12 -15.13 9.71 -10.61
CA GLY A 12 -14.99 8.93 -11.83
C GLY A 12 -13.69 8.11 -11.93
N LYS A 13 -12.86 8.09 -10.89
CA LYS A 13 -11.65 7.27 -10.82
C LYS A 13 -11.94 5.89 -10.25
N THR A 14 -11.23 4.89 -10.77
CA THR A 14 -11.23 3.52 -10.24
C THR A 14 -9.93 3.25 -9.51
N ALA A 15 -10.02 2.90 -8.24
CA ALA A 15 -8.88 2.59 -7.38
C ALA A 15 -8.87 1.11 -6.97
N VAL A 16 -7.68 0.52 -6.96
CA VAL A 16 -7.41 -0.86 -6.49
C VAL A 16 -6.47 -0.80 -5.32
N VAL A 17 -6.83 -1.42 -4.19
CA VAL A 17 -6.02 -1.43 -2.97
C VAL A 17 -5.80 -2.85 -2.49
N THR A 18 -4.55 -3.28 -2.28
CA THR A 18 -4.21 -4.61 -1.75
C THR A 18 -3.99 -4.60 -0.24
N GLY A 19 -4.27 -5.74 0.42
CA GLY A 19 -4.24 -5.81 1.89
C GLY A 19 -5.27 -4.86 2.50
N ALA A 20 -6.41 -4.72 1.83
CA ALA A 20 -7.39 -3.69 2.13
C ALA A 20 -8.43 -4.08 3.20
N ALA A 21 -8.33 -5.31 3.74
CA ALA A 21 -9.23 -5.78 4.80
C ALA A 21 -8.93 -5.13 6.17
N SER A 22 -7.76 -4.48 6.36
CA SER A 22 -7.38 -3.88 7.64
C SER A 22 -6.29 -2.81 7.52
N GLY A 23 -6.02 -2.11 8.62
CA GLY A 23 -4.86 -1.22 8.79
C GLY A 23 -4.77 -0.12 7.74
N ILE A 24 -3.56 0.09 7.21
CA ILE A 24 -3.27 1.13 6.21
C ILE A 24 -4.09 0.92 4.93
N GLY A 25 -4.22 -0.34 4.48
CA GLY A 25 -4.96 -0.66 3.25
C GLY A 25 -6.43 -0.29 3.36
N PHE A 26 -7.07 -0.64 4.47
CA PHE A 26 -8.46 -0.27 4.73
C PHE A 26 -8.65 1.25 4.82
N ALA A 27 -7.80 1.93 5.60
CA ALA A 27 -7.86 3.39 5.72
C ALA A 27 -7.66 4.09 4.36
N SER A 28 -6.73 3.60 3.54
CA SER A 28 -6.49 4.12 2.18
C SER A 28 -7.70 3.89 1.28
N ALA A 29 -8.27 2.67 1.27
CA ALA A 29 -9.46 2.36 0.49
C ALA A 29 -10.63 3.26 0.87
N LYS A 30 -10.88 3.43 2.17
CA LYS A 30 -11.92 4.32 2.70
C LYS A 30 -11.70 5.77 2.30
N THR A 31 -10.47 6.29 2.49
CA THR A 31 -10.14 7.66 2.12
C THR A 31 -10.31 7.91 0.62
N LEU A 32 -9.80 7.02 -0.24
CA LEU A 32 -9.97 7.17 -1.69
C LEU A 32 -11.44 7.16 -2.10
N ALA A 33 -12.26 6.32 -1.47
CA ALA A 33 -13.70 6.26 -1.71
C ALA A 33 -14.44 7.54 -1.24
N GLU A 34 -14.09 8.07 -0.07
CA GLU A 34 -14.64 9.33 0.46
C GLU A 34 -14.28 10.54 -0.41
N PHE A 35 -13.17 10.47 -1.18
CA PHE A 35 -12.79 11.48 -2.17
C PHE A 35 -13.33 11.21 -3.58
N GLY A 36 -14.27 10.27 -3.75
CA GLY A 36 -15.05 10.08 -4.96
C GLY A 36 -14.66 8.88 -5.84
N ALA A 37 -13.60 8.14 -5.50
CA ALA A 37 -13.21 6.97 -6.27
C ALA A 37 -14.17 5.78 -6.07
N GLU A 38 -14.36 4.99 -7.12
CA GLU A 38 -14.85 3.61 -6.99
C GLU A 38 -13.69 2.72 -6.59
N VAL A 39 -13.78 2.02 -5.43
CA VAL A 39 -12.64 1.31 -4.85
C VAL A 39 -12.85 -0.20 -4.83
N PHE A 40 -11.88 -0.93 -5.36
CA PHE A 40 -11.78 -2.38 -5.28
C PHE A 40 -10.78 -2.77 -4.19
N LEU A 41 -11.30 -3.38 -3.12
CA LEU A 41 -10.53 -3.91 -2.00
C LEU A 41 -10.08 -5.32 -2.34
N LEU A 42 -8.77 -5.56 -2.39
CA LEU A 42 -8.17 -6.87 -2.62
C LEU A 42 -7.55 -7.38 -1.32
N ASP A 43 -7.94 -8.58 -0.91
CA ASP A 43 -7.34 -9.26 0.24
C ASP A 43 -7.48 -10.79 0.09
N ILE A 44 -6.64 -11.54 0.81
CA ILE A 44 -6.77 -12.99 0.90
C ILE A 44 -7.85 -13.40 1.90
N ASN A 45 -8.12 -12.55 2.90
CA ASN A 45 -9.13 -12.76 3.93
C ASN A 45 -10.50 -12.27 3.46
N GLU A 46 -11.31 -13.20 2.97
CA GLU A 46 -12.61 -12.93 2.36
C GLU A 46 -13.59 -12.30 3.36
N ASP A 47 -13.73 -12.90 4.56
CA ASP A 47 -14.68 -12.42 5.57
C ASP A 47 -14.36 -10.98 6.05
N ALA A 48 -13.08 -10.68 6.26
CA ALA A 48 -12.66 -9.35 6.67
C ALA A 48 -12.77 -8.34 5.51
N GLY A 49 -12.47 -8.76 4.29
CA GLY A 49 -12.56 -7.93 3.09
C GLY A 49 -13.99 -7.54 2.75
N GLU A 50 -14.94 -8.47 2.83
CA GLU A 50 -16.35 -8.19 2.61
C GLU A 50 -16.91 -7.21 3.67
N LYS A 51 -16.54 -7.39 4.94
CA LYS A 51 -16.91 -6.45 6.01
C LYS A 51 -16.35 -5.05 5.77
N ALA A 52 -15.09 -4.95 5.35
CA ALA A 52 -14.44 -3.69 5.03
C ALA A 52 -15.14 -2.96 3.86
N ALA A 53 -15.45 -3.67 2.78
CA ALA A 53 -16.18 -3.10 1.65
C ALA A 53 -17.59 -2.67 2.03
N ALA A 54 -18.29 -3.47 2.85
CA ALA A 54 -19.62 -3.15 3.34
C ALA A 54 -19.60 -1.88 4.23
N GLU A 55 -18.61 -1.72 5.12
CA GLU A 55 -18.43 -0.53 5.95
C GLU A 55 -18.27 0.74 5.09
N ILE A 56 -17.43 0.70 4.06
CA ILE A 56 -17.23 1.83 3.15
C ILE A 56 -18.52 2.14 2.38
N SER A 57 -19.22 1.11 1.91
CA SER A 57 -20.47 1.26 1.15
C SER A 57 -21.61 1.84 1.99
N GLN A 58 -21.64 1.57 3.30
CA GLN A 58 -22.62 2.17 4.24
C GLN A 58 -22.49 3.69 4.35
N SER A 59 -21.31 4.26 4.05
CA SER A 59 -21.08 5.70 3.98
C SER A 59 -21.57 6.34 2.66
N GLY A 60 -22.21 5.57 1.76
CA GLY A 60 -22.65 6.02 0.45
C GLY A 60 -21.57 6.01 -0.64
N CYS A 61 -20.38 5.50 -0.32
CA CYS A 61 -19.28 5.36 -1.26
C CYS A 61 -19.39 4.06 -2.08
N LYS A 62 -18.69 4.01 -3.23
CA LYS A 62 -18.63 2.80 -4.07
C LYS A 62 -17.41 1.95 -3.67
N ALA A 63 -17.66 0.80 -3.05
CA ALA A 63 -16.61 -0.13 -2.66
C ALA A 63 -17.00 -1.58 -2.96
N HIS A 64 -16.05 -2.35 -3.49
CA HIS A 64 -16.23 -3.75 -3.87
C HIS A 64 -15.07 -4.57 -3.31
N PHE A 65 -15.38 -5.74 -2.77
CA PHE A 65 -14.37 -6.70 -2.38
C PHE A 65 -14.15 -7.74 -3.48
N LEU A 66 -12.88 -8.09 -3.72
CA LEU A 66 -12.49 -9.25 -4.54
C LEU A 66 -11.38 -10.00 -3.82
N LYS A 67 -11.58 -11.30 -3.59
CA LYS A 67 -10.56 -12.16 -3.01
C LYS A 67 -9.38 -12.28 -3.96
N CYS A 68 -8.18 -11.98 -3.48
CA CYS A 68 -6.96 -12.03 -4.27
C CYS A 68 -5.79 -12.52 -3.42
N ASP A 69 -5.15 -13.60 -3.88
CA ASP A 69 -3.81 -13.97 -3.46
C ASP A 69 -2.81 -13.28 -4.39
N ILE A 70 -2.17 -12.23 -3.89
CA ILE A 70 -1.22 -11.42 -4.68
C ILE A 70 0.09 -12.16 -4.99
N THR A 71 0.37 -13.30 -4.36
CA THR A 71 1.55 -14.12 -4.66
C THR A 71 1.34 -14.99 -5.90
N SER A 72 0.09 -15.12 -6.35
CA SER A 72 -0.34 -15.88 -7.53
C SER A 72 -0.60 -14.97 -8.73
N GLY A 73 0.21 -15.10 -9.79
CA GLY A 73 0.01 -14.36 -11.03
C GLY A 73 -1.37 -14.59 -11.66
N GLN A 74 -1.90 -15.83 -11.58
CA GLN A 74 -3.22 -16.16 -12.09
C GLN A 74 -4.34 -15.46 -11.30
N SER A 75 -4.20 -15.37 -9.96
CA SER A 75 -5.13 -14.65 -9.10
C SER A 75 -5.13 -13.16 -9.43
N CYS A 76 -3.93 -12.54 -9.54
CA CYS A 76 -3.78 -11.14 -9.91
C CYS A 76 -4.40 -10.84 -11.29
N GLN A 77 -4.14 -11.68 -12.29
CA GLN A 77 -4.71 -11.50 -13.62
C GLN A 77 -6.24 -11.53 -13.59
N LYS A 78 -6.83 -12.53 -12.95
CA LYS A 78 -8.29 -12.69 -12.86
C LYS A 78 -8.99 -11.49 -12.22
N VAL A 79 -8.44 -10.96 -11.11
CA VAL A 79 -9.06 -9.81 -10.44
C VAL A 79 -8.93 -8.54 -11.28
N VAL A 80 -7.83 -8.33 -12.00
CA VAL A 80 -7.68 -7.18 -12.91
C VAL A 80 -8.66 -7.26 -14.09
N GLU A 81 -8.81 -8.45 -14.70
CA GLU A 81 -9.80 -8.68 -15.75
C GLU A 81 -11.24 -8.41 -15.25
N GLU A 82 -11.56 -8.84 -14.04
CA GLU A 82 -12.88 -8.61 -13.44
C GLU A 82 -13.10 -7.12 -13.14
N ILE A 83 -12.11 -6.40 -12.62
CA ILE A 83 -12.20 -4.95 -12.39
C ILE A 83 -12.39 -4.23 -13.72
N GLN A 84 -11.58 -4.54 -14.74
CA GLN A 84 -11.70 -3.94 -16.07
C GLN A 84 -13.07 -4.17 -16.68
N LYS A 85 -13.65 -5.36 -16.50
CA LYS A 85 -15.00 -5.68 -16.97
C LYS A 85 -16.08 -4.85 -16.26
N ARG A 86 -15.92 -4.54 -14.97
CA ARG A 86 -16.90 -3.78 -14.16
C ARG A 86 -16.81 -2.28 -14.39
N SER A 87 -15.59 -1.73 -14.38
CA SER A 87 -15.35 -0.27 -14.38
C SER A 87 -14.82 0.26 -15.71
N GLY A 88 -14.32 -0.62 -16.58
CA GLY A 88 -13.75 -0.24 -17.88
C GLY A 88 -12.31 0.27 -17.82
N HIS A 89 -11.84 0.75 -16.67
CA HIS A 89 -10.51 1.36 -16.47
C HIS A 89 -10.01 1.16 -15.05
N ILE A 90 -8.71 1.41 -14.84
CA ILE A 90 -8.07 1.49 -13.52
C ILE A 90 -7.17 2.72 -13.55
N ASP A 91 -7.38 3.67 -12.61
CA ASP A 91 -6.61 4.91 -12.51
C ASP A 91 -5.59 4.87 -11.37
N ILE A 92 -5.90 4.17 -10.30
CA ILE A 92 -5.10 4.17 -9.08
C ILE A 92 -4.85 2.72 -8.64
N LEU A 93 -3.58 2.40 -8.34
CA LEU A 93 -3.20 1.15 -7.71
C LEU A 93 -2.40 1.45 -6.43
N HIS A 94 -2.89 0.98 -5.30
CA HIS A 94 -2.15 1.00 -4.05
C HIS A 94 -1.69 -0.42 -3.68
N ASN A 95 -0.45 -0.76 -3.98
CA ASN A 95 0.22 -1.98 -3.55
C ASN A 95 0.61 -1.84 -2.08
N ASN A 96 -0.29 -2.24 -1.18
CA ASN A 96 -0.10 -2.08 0.25
C ASN A 96 0.11 -3.41 0.98
N ALA A 97 -0.42 -4.53 0.49
CA ALA A 97 -0.32 -5.81 1.16
C ALA A 97 1.12 -6.15 1.56
N GLY A 98 1.27 -6.67 2.76
CA GLY A 98 2.58 -7.01 3.31
C GLY A 98 2.46 -7.83 4.58
N ILE A 99 3.54 -8.48 4.94
CA ILE A 99 3.73 -9.22 6.19
C ILE A 99 5.10 -8.89 6.76
N ILE A 100 5.28 -9.12 8.05
CA ILE A 100 6.59 -9.04 8.69
C ILE A 100 6.84 -10.29 9.53
N ILE A 101 8.07 -10.83 9.43
CA ILE A 101 8.59 -11.92 10.24
C ILE A 101 9.81 -11.37 10.97
N ARG A 102 9.75 -11.41 12.31
CA ARG A 102 10.76 -10.82 13.21
C ARG A 102 11.82 -11.88 13.54
N LYS A 103 12.79 -12.04 12.63
CA LYS A 103 13.94 -12.94 12.77
C LYS A 103 15.20 -12.33 12.12
N ASN A 104 16.37 -12.62 12.69
CA ASN A 104 17.66 -12.32 12.07
C ASN A 104 17.97 -13.34 10.95
N VAL A 105 19.03 -13.12 10.19
CA VAL A 105 19.39 -13.95 9.02
C VAL A 105 19.67 -15.41 9.38
N VAL A 106 20.17 -15.69 10.59
CA VAL A 106 20.53 -17.05 11.00
C VAL A 106 19.29 -17.86 11.44
N GLU A 107 18.32 -17.19 12.07
CA GLU A 107 17.10 -17.81 12.59
C GLU A 107 15.97 -17.91 11.54
N LEU A 108 16.07 -17.11 10.47
CA LEU A 108 15.06 -17.05 9.42
C LEU A 108 15.13 -18.29 8.54
N GLU A 109 14.04 -19.07 8.49
CA GLU A 109 13.92 -20.22 7.61
C GLU A 109 13.69 -19.79 6.14
N GLU A 110 14.13 -20.63 5.18
CA GLU A 110 14.04 -20.34 3.75
C GLU A 110 12.59 -20.07 3.31
N ASN A 111 11.63 -20.85 3.77
CA ASN A 111 10.22 -20.66 3.47
C ASN A 111 9.63 -19.37 4.07
N GLU A 112 10.17 -18.87 5.18
CA GLU A 112 9.78 -17.60 5.77
C GLU A 112 10.35 -16.41 4.97
N TRP A 113 11.60 -16.57 4.48
CA TRP A 113 12.21 -15.64 3.53
C TRP A 113 11.36 -15.56 2.26
N ASP A 114 11.10 -16.69 1.61
CA ASP A 114 10.32 -16.76 0.37
C ASP A 114 8.94 -16.12 0.54
N LYS A 115 8.25 -16.45 1.63
CA LYS A 115 6.94 -15.85 1.94
C LYS A 115 7.01 -14.34 2.09
N SER A 116 8.04 -13.80 2.74
CA SER A 116 8.22 -12.35 2.90
C SER A 116 8.47 -11.65 1.57
N ILE A 117 9.33 -12.23 0.72
CA ILE A 117 9.62 -11.73 -0.63
C ILE A 117 8.38 -11.83 -1.53
N ASP A 118 7.70 -12.97 -1.52
CA ASP A 118 6.53 -13.21 -2.36
C ASP A 118 5.39 -12.23 -2.04
N VAL A 119 5.09 -12.01 -0.76
CA VAL A 119 4.01 -11.10 -0.37
C VAL A 119 4.43 -9.64 -0.53
N CYS A 120 5.58 -9.23 0.04
CA CYS A 120 5.93 -7.82 0.14
C CYS A 120 6.52 -7.21 -1.14
N LEU A 121 7.17 -8.01 -2.00
CA LEU A 121 7.83 -7.52 -3.21
C LEU A 121 7.22 -8.08 -4.49
N LYS A 122 7.17 -9.40 -4.62
CA LYS A 122 6.65 -10.06 -5.84
C LYS A 122 5.17 -9.75 -6.05
N GLY A 123 4.36 -9.66 -4.97
CA GLY A 123 2.95 -9.28 -5.07
C GLY A 123 2.75 -7.91 -5.70
N ALA A 124 3.55 -6.91 -5.30
CA ALA A 124 3.51 -5.58 -5.92
C ALA A 124 3.89 -5.62 -7.41
N TYR A 125 4.92 -6.40 -7.77
CA TYR A 125 5.28 -6.64 -9.18
C TYR A 125 4.14 -7.31 -9.95
N LEU A 126 3.59 -8.40 -9.44
CA LEU A 126 2.57 -9.19 -10.15
C LEU A 126 1.31 -8.36 -10.44
N LEU A 127 0.81 -7.65 -9.44
CA LEU A 127 -0.40 -6.84 -9.66
C LEU A 127 -0.13 -5.67 -10.61
N SER A 128 1.01 -4.99 -10.46
CA SER A 128 1.42 -3.91 -11.37
C SER A 128 1.56 -4.41 -12.82
N LYS A 129 2.10 -5.63 -13.03
CA LYS A 129 2.23 -6.25 -14.36
C LYS A 129 0.91 -6.31 -15.12
N TYR A 130 -0.19 -6.61 -14.42
CA TYR A 130 -1.49 -6.73 -15.06
C TYR A 130 -2.28 -5.41 -15.09
N VAL A 131 -2.04 -4.51 -14.12
CA VAL A 131 -2.73 -3.21 -14.05
C VAL A 131 -2.14 -2.20 -15.04
N ILE A 132 -0.83 -2.17 -15.23
CA ILE A 132 -0.14 -1.20 -16.11
C ILE A 132 -0.70 -1.18 -17.53
N PRO A 133 -0.93 -2.32 -18.22
CA PRO A 133 -1.54 -2.30 -19.55
C PRO A 133 -2.94 -1.67 -19.57
N VAL A 134 -3.74 -1.87 -18.53
CA VAL A 134 -5.08 -1.28 -18.40
C VAL A 134 -4.98 0.23 -18.19
N MET A 135 -4.08 0.69 -17.29
CA MET A 135 -3.80 2.11 -17.08
C MET A 135 -3.32 2.79 -18.37
N ALA A 136 -2.37 2.19 -19.06
CA ALA A 136 -1.83 2.74 -20.31
C ALA A 136 -2.90 2.89 -21.40
N ALA A 137 -3.78 1.90 -21.53
CA ALA A 137 -4.91 1.96 -22.46
C ALA A 137 -5.94 3.03 -22.05
N GLY A 138 -6.07 3.32 -20.75
CA GLY A 138 -6.92 4.37 -20.19
C GLY A 138 -6.31 5.78 -20.24
N GLY A 139 -5.07 5.93 -20.73
CA GLY A 139 -4.39 7.23 -20.84
C GLY A 139 -3.48 7.61 -19.67
N GLY A 140 -3.25 6.71 -18.73
CA GLY A 140 -2.32 6.90 -17.61
C GLY A 140 -2.90 6.48 -16.26
N GLY A 141 -2.18 6.81 -15.19
CA GLY A 141 -2.62 6.46 -13.83
C GLY A 141 -1.59 6.76 -12.75
N SER A 142 -1.88 6.35 -11.52
CA SER A 142 -0.99 6.48 -10.38
C SER A 142 -0.84 5.16 -9.64
N ILE A 143 0.39 4.68 -9.50
CA ILE A 143 0.74 3.50 -8.70
C ILE A 143 1.46 3.98 -7.44
N ILE A 144 0.95 3.57 -6.29
CA ILE A 144 1.53 3.86 -4.99
C ILE A 144 1.96 2.53 -4.37
N ASN A 145 3.25 2.37 -4.11
CA ASN A 145 3.78 1.19 -3.43
C ASN A 145 4.03 1.51 -1.96
N THR A 146 3.62 0.65 -1.05
CA THR A 146 3.94 0.78 0.36
C THR A 146 5.31 0.16 0.65
N GLY A 147 6.32 1.02 0.76
CA GLY A 147 7.63 0.69 1.27
C GLY A 147 7.64 0.53 2.80
N SER A 148 8.69 1.03 3.42
CA SER A 148 8.86 1.14 4.88
C SER A 148 10.08 2.02 5.17
N GLY A 149 10.16 2.62 6.34
CA GLY A 149 11.41 3.16 6.85
C GLY A 149 12.53 2.12 6.85
N TRP A 150 12.22 0.84 7.07
CA TRP A 150 13.18 -0.27 6.97
C TRP A 150 13.47 -0.74 5.53
N GLY A 151 12.87 -0.14 4.53
CA GLY A 151 13.33 -0.23 3.14
C GLY A 151 14.39 0.81 2.78
N LEU A 152 14.62 1.79 3.67
CA LEU A 152 15.60 2.88 3.50
C LEU A 152 16.79 2.75 4.46
N LYS A 153 16.61 2.05 5.58
CA LYS A 153 17.65 1.64 6.52
C LYS A 153 17.39 0.22 7.00
N GLY A 154 18.38 -0.40 7.68
CA GLY A 154 18.19 -1.69 8.35
C GLY A 154 17.26 -1.60 9.55
N GLY A 155 16.59 -2.72 9.87
CA GLY A 155 15.84 -2.95 11.09
C GLY A 155 16.32 -4.25 11.75
N ASP A 156 16.31 -4.28 13.08
CA ASP A 156 16.71 -5.46 13.84
C ASP A 156 15.69 -6.59 13.67
N ASN A 157 16.17 -7.83 13.63
CA ASN A 157 15.32 -9.02 13.48
C ASN A 157 14.24 -8.89 12.38
N ALA A 158 14.60 -8.31 11.22
CA ALA A 158 13.66 -8.06 10.12
C ALA A 158 14.33 -8.24 8.74
N ALA A 159 15.25 -9.20 8.61
CA ALA A 159 16.12 -9.34 7.44
C ALA A 159 15.33 -9.44 6.13
N ALA A 160 14.37 -10.38 6.02
CA ALA A 160 13.57 -10.55 4.81
C ALA A 160 12.69 -9.34 4.53
N TYR A 161 12.11 -8.72 5.57
CA TYR A 161 11.27 -7.54 5.42
C TYR A 161 12.06 -6.34 4.90
N CYS A 162 13.24 -6.06 5.48
CA CYS A 162 14.13 -4.99 5.01
C CYS A 162 14.53 -5.20 3.55
N ALA A 163 14.91 -6.43 3.18
CA ALA A 163 15.26 -6.78 1.80
C ALA A 163 14.07 -6.56 0.85
N ALA A 164 12.88 -7.06 1.20
CA ALA A 164 11.68 -6.90 0.38
C ALA A 164 11.29 -5.42 0.22
N LYS A 165 11.26 -4.64 1.32
CA LYS A 165 10.87 -3.23 1.29
C LYS A 165 11.93 -2.34 0.62
N GLY A 166 13.21 -2.67 0.73
CA GLY A 166 14.28 -2.06 -0.08
C GLY A 166 14.09 -2.36 -1.58
N GLY A 167 13.72 -3.60 -1.90
CA GLY A 167 13.34 -4.00 -3.26
C GLY A 167 12.16 -3.21 -3.80
N VAL A 168 11.09 -3.00 -3.00
CA VAL A 168 9.92 -2.19 -3.39
C VAL A 168 10.31 -0.75 -3.69
N VAL A 169 11.17 -0.14 -2.87
CA VAL A 169 11.66 1.23 -3.11
C VAL A 169 12.36 1.35 -4.46
N ASN A 170 13.23 0.38 -4.79
CA ASN A 170 13.96 0.44 -6.06
C ASN A 170 13.10 0.00 -7.26
N LEU A 171 12.20 -0.97 -7.08
CA LEU A 171 11.18 -1.33 -8.08
C LEU A 171 10.32 -0.12 -8.47
N THR A 172 9.92 0.71 -7.50
CA THR A 172 9.18 1.95 -7.73
C THR A 172 9.92 2.87 -8.71
N ARG A 173 11.23 3.06 -8.52
CA ARG A 173 12.05 3.91 -9.39
C ARG A 173 12.17 3.36 -10.80
N ALA A 174 12.40 2.06 -10.94
CA ALA A 174 12.45 1.40 -12.24
C ALA A 174 11.12 1.56 -12.99
N MET A 175 10.00 1.23 -12.34
CA MET A 175 8.66 1.37 -12.93
C MET A 175 8.33 2.83 -13.32
N ALA A 176 8.78 3.82 -12.53
CA ALA A 176 8.56 5.24 -12.84
C ALA A 176 9.28 5.65 -14.13
N ILE A 177 10.48 5.13 -14.37
CA ILE A 177 11.25 5.37 -15.60
C ILE A 177 10.56 4.69 -16.79
N ASP A 178 10.21 3.41 -16.64
CA ASP A 178 9.70 2.58 -17.74
C ASP A 178 8.29 3.03 -18.19
N HIS A 179 7.46 3.48 -17.25
CA HIS A 179 6.04 3.75 -17.52
C HIS A 179 5.67 5.24 -17.50
N GLY A 180 6.61 6.13 -17.20
CA GLY A 180 6.43 7.58 -17.34
C GLY A 180 5.98 8.00 -18.74
N PRO A 181 6.54 7.46 -19.85
CA PRO A 181 6.07 7.73 -21.20
C PRO A 181 4.62 7.34 -21.48
N GLN A 182 4.03 6.46 -20.66
CA GLN A 182 2.62 6.05 -20.72
C GLN A 182 1.71 6.90 -19.81
N ASN A 183 2.24 8.03 -19.30
CA ASN A 183 1.53 8.88 -18.34
C ASN A 183 1.16 8.16 -17.03
N ILE A 184 1.98 7.18 -16.60
CA ILE A 184 1.79 6.46 -15.35
C ILE A 184 2.84 6.95 -14.36
N ARG A 185 2.39 7.54 -13.25
CA ARG A 185 3.24 7.91 -12.13
C ARG A 185 3.39 6.73 -11.18
N VAL A 186 4.59 6.48 -10.71
CA VAL A 186 4.85 5.40 -9.74
C VAL A 186 5.65 5.97 -8.57
N ASN A 187 5.08 5.95 -7.37
CA ASN A 187 5.70 6.50 -6.17
C ASN A 187 5.65 5.48 -5.02
N CYS A 188 6.50 5.70 -4.02
CA CYS A 188 6.55 4.87 -2.82
C CYS A 188 6.20 5.72 -1.60
N VAL A 189 5.27 5.24 -0.77
CA VAL A 189 5.10 5.76 0.60
C VAL A 189 5.86 4.84 1.56
N CYS A 190 6.66 5.42 2.45
CA CYS A 190 7.43 4.71 3.47
C CYS A 190 6.92 5.08 4.86
N PRO A 191 5.99 4.30 5.44
CA PRO A 191 5.50 4.50 6.79
C PRO A 191 6.60 4.24 7.82
N GLY A 192 6.50 4.93 8.98
CA GLY A 192 7.11 4.50 10.23
C GLY A 192 6.25 3.48 10.97
N ASP A 193 6.31 3.49 12.31
CA ASP A 193 5.44 2.66 13.13
C ASP A 193 4.01 3.23 13.12
N ILE A 194 3.08 2.41 12.66
CA ILE A 194 1.67 2.74 12.54
C ILE A 194 0.86 1.75 13.38
N ASP A 195 -0.06 2.23 14.22
CA ASP A 195 -0.93 1.36 15.03
C ASP A 195 -1.87 0.54 14.14
N THR A 196 -1.43 -0.65 13.83
CA THR A 196 -2.09 -1.60 12.92
C THR A 196 -2.00 -3.02 13.48
N PRO A 197 -2.78 -3.96 12.96
CA PRO A 197 -2.62 -5.38 13.28
C PRO A 197 -1.20 -5.90 13.01
N MET A 198 -0.45 -5.32 12.06
CA MET A 198 0.95 -5.70 11.79
C MET A 198 1.85 -5.33 12.97
N LEU A 199 1.84 -4.08 13.45
CA LEU A 199 2.65 -3.65 14.60
C LEU A 199 2.34 -4.47 15.86
N ARG A 200 1.07 -4.77 16.09
CA ARG A 200 0.64 -5.65 17.19
C ARG A 200 1.12 -7.08 17.02
N SER A 201 1.15 -7.59 15.78
CA SER A 201 1.75 -8.91 15.49
C SER A 201 3.25 -8.92 15.74
N GLU A 202 3.97 -7.84 15.44
CA GLU A 202 5.40 -7.71 15.76
C GLU A 202 5.65 -7.79 17.27
N ALA A 203 4.84 -7.09 18.07
CA ALA A 203 4.92 -7.15 19.53
C ALA A 203 4.80 -8.60 20.02
N ARG A 204 3.80 -9.34 19.53
CA ARG A 204 3.61 -10.77 19.88
C ARG A 204 4.81 -11.64 19.47
N GLN A 205 5.38 -11.43 18.29
CA GLN A 205 6.55 -12.17 17.81
C GLN A 205 7.80 -11.92 18.67
N LEU A 206 7.92 -10.73 19.23
CA LEU A 206 9.04 -10.32 20.10
C LEU A 206 8.78 -10.60 21.58
N GLY A 207 7.59 -11.12 21.96
CA GLY A 207 7.21 -11.34 23.35
C GLY A 207 7.02 -10.05 24.15
N ILE A 208 6.71 -8.93 23.48
CA ILE A 208 6.48 -7.61 24.08
C ILE A 208 4.98 -7.36 24.18
N PRO A 209 4.45 -6.82 25.29
CA PRO A 209 3.05 -6.38 25.36
C PRO A 209 2.74 -5.34 24.27
N GLU A 210 1.58 -5.49 23.59
CA GLU A 210 1.21 -4.62 22.46
C GLU A 210 1.21 -3.13 22.83
N ASP A 211 0.68 -2.78 24.01
CA ASP A 211 0.65 -1.39 24.48
C ASP A 211 2.04 -0.84 24.80
N GLU A 212 2.97 -1.70 25.23
CA GLU A 212 4.35 -1.32 25.45
C GLU A 212 5.08 -1.06 24.14
N MET A 213 4.83 -1.89 23.11
CA MET A 213 5.35 -1.67 21.76
C MET A 213 4.89 -0.31 21.21
N ILE A 214 3.60 0.01 21.34
CA ILE A 214 3.06 1.29 20.88
C ILE A 214 3.70 2.47 21.64
N LYS A 215 3.83 2.38 22.96
CA LYS A 215 4.45 3.44 23.77
C LYS A 215 5.94 3.62 23.46
N SER A 216 6.68 2.53 23.32
CA SER A 216 8.12 2.58 22.99
C SER A 216 8.36 3.13 21.59
N SER A 217 7.52 2.74 20.61
CA SER A 217 7.56 3.29 19.27
C SER A 217 7.31 4.80 19.25
N ALA A 218 6.38 5.30 20.07
CA ALA A 218 6.06 6.73 20.12
C ALA A 218 7.24 7.58 20.60
N VAL A 219 7.89 7.17 21.71
CA VAL A 219 8.98 7.96 22.32
C VAL A 219 10.25 8.02 21.48
N THR A 220 10.41 7.13 20.51
CA THR A 220 11.56 7.13 19.59
C THR A 220 11.35 8.03 18.37
N ARG A 221 10.19 8.67 18.23
CA ARG A 221 9.86 9.57 17.10
C ARG A 221 9.95 11.04 17.53
N PRO A 222 10.52 11.93 16.71
CA PRO A 222 10.49 13.37 16.97
C PRO A 222 9.10 13.94 17.26
N LEU A 223 8.04 13.40 16.59
CA LEU A 223 6.67 13.82 16.85
C LEU A 223 6.04 13.18 18.09
N LEU A 224 6.77 12.35 18.84
CA LEU A 224 6.37 11.70 20.09
C LEU A 224 5.00 10.98 20.00
N LYS A 225 4.68 10.41 18.84
CA LYS A 225 3.47 9.63 18.60
C LYS A 225 3.72 8.46 17.65
N VAL A 226 2.97 7.39 17.78
CA VAL A 226 2.80 6.38 16.74
C VAL A 226 1.82 6.93 15.70
N GLY A 227 2.08 6.67 14.42
CA GLY A 227 1.17 7.08 13.36
C GLY A 227 -0.12 6.25 13.38
N THR A 228 -1.15 6.80 12.78
CA THR A 228 -2.42 6.11 12.52
C THR A 228 -2.48 5.66 11.07
N PRO A 229 -3.30 4.65 10.73
CA PRO A 229 -3.56 4.29 9.34
C PRO A 229 -4.00 5.48 8.47
N LEU A 230 -4.72 6.43 9.06
CA LEU A 230 -5.20 7.63 8.36
C LEU A 230 -4.06 8.59 8.01
N ASP A 231 -3.00 8.71 8.84
CA ASP A 231 -1.82 9.52 8.50
C ASP A 231 -1.18 9.05 7.18
N ILE A 232 -1.17 7.72 6.93
CA ILE A 232 -0.65 7.15 5.69
C ILE A 232 -1.66 7.24 4.55
N ALA A 233 -2.95 7.07 4.83
CA ALA A 233 -4.00 7.19 3.82
C ALA A 233 -4.01 8.60 3.17
N TYR A 234 -3.74 9.66 3.93
CA TYR A 234 -3.59 11.01 3.38
C TYR A 234 -2.36 11.17 2.46
N ALA A 235 -1.25 10.51 2.79
CA ALA A 235 -0.09 10.47 1.90
C ALA A 235 -0.41 9.71 0.59
N VAL A 236 -1.18 8.61 0.69
CA VAL A 236 -1.67 7.85 -0.47
C VAL A 236 -2.62 8.71 -1.31
N LEU A 237 -3.57 9.43 -0.71
CA LEU A 237 -4.46 10.35 -1.40
C LEU A 237 -3.71 11.44 -2.16
N PHE A 238 -2.69 12.06 -1.55
CA PHE A 238 -1.82 13.01 -2.23
C PHE A 238 -1.17 12.38 -3.46
N LEU A 239 -0.57 11.21 -3.34
CA LEU A 239 0.10 10.52 -4.44
C LEU A 239 -0.87 10.01 -5.51
N ALA A 240 -2.12 9.71 -5.15
CA ALA A 240 -3.17 9.29 -6.06
C ALA A 240 -3.75 10.45 -6.89
N SER A 241 -3.78 11.65 -6.33
CA SER A 241 -4.48 12.81 -6.89
C SER A 241 -3.60 13.65 -7.84
N GLU A 242 -4.23 14.66 -8.47
CA GLU A 242 -3.55 15.63 -9.33
C GLU A 242 -2.58 16.55 -8.55
N MET A 243 -2.63 16.60 -7.21
CA MET A 243 -1.63 17.32 -6.41
C MET A 243 -0.21 16.81 -6.65
N SER A 244 -0.06 15.56 -7.03
CA SER A 244 1.22 14.92 -7.31
C SER A 244 1.48 14.69 -8.80
N SER A 245 0.84 15.46 -9.69
CA SER A 245 0.93 15.29 -11.15
C SER A 245 2.37 15.37 -11.71
N TYR A 246 3.29 16.06 -10.99
CA TYR A 246 4.71 16.14 -11.37
C TYR A 246 5.62 15.34 -10.43
N VAL A 247 5.06 14.34 -9.71
CA VAL A 247 5.80 13.48 -8.77
C VAL A 247 5.78 12.05 -9.26
N THR A 248 6.93 11.51 -9.65
CA THR A 248 7.13 10.10 -10.01
C THR A 248 8.53 9.64 -9.60
N GLY A 249 8.71 8.35 -9.29
CA GLY A 249 9.94 7.78 -8.79
C GLY A 249 10.33 8.21 -7.37
N SER A 250 9.47 8.95 -6.71
CA SER A 250 9.73 9.54 -5.39
C SER A 250 9.44 8.57 -4.26
N VAL A 251 10.13 8.81 -3.14
CA VAL A 251 9.89 8.12 -1.87
C VAL A 251 9.40 9.16 -0.86
N LEU A 252 8.13 9.05 -0.49
CA LEU A 252 7.51 9.89 0.53
C LEU A 252 7.58 9.19 1.88
N VAL A 253 8.43 9.69 2.78
CA VAL A 253 8.56 9.18 4.14
C VAL A 253 7.48 9.81 5.01
N ALA A 254 6.70 8.98 5.71
CA ALA A 254 5.64 9.39 6.64
C ALA A 254 5.79 8.60 7.94
N ASP A 255 6.74 9.02 8.80
CA ASP A 255 7.26 8.22 9.91
C ASP A 255 7.43 9.00 11.23
N GLY A 256 6.87 10.20 11.33
CA GLY A 256 7.03 11.05 12.50
C GLY A 256 8.46 11.52 12.76
N GLY A 257 9.33 11.47 11.75
CA GLY A 257 10.75 11.86 11.82
C GLY A 257 11.69 10.72 12.24
N GLY A 258 11.24 9.47 12.21
CA GLY A 258 12.05 8.32 12.65
C GLY A 258 13.28 8.01 11.79
N LEU A 259 13.40 8.63 10.62
CA LEU A 259 14.55 8.54 9.72
C LEU A 259 15.38 9.85 9.64
N ALA A 260 14.97 10.88 10.36
CA ALA A 260 15.69 12.17 10.35
C ALA A 260 17.04 12.09 11.07
#